data_316c7657057866b70fb0ee577d7ba3ab
#
_entry.id   316c7657057866b70fb0ee577d7ba3ab
#
_cell.length_a   1.000
_cell.length_b   1.000
_cell.length_c   1.000
_cell.angle_alpha   90.00
_cell.angle_beta   90.00
_cell.angle_gamma   90.00
#
_symmetry.space_group_name_H-M   'P 1'
#
loop_
_entity.id
_entity.type
_entity.pdbx_description
1 polymer ?
#
loop_
_entity_poly.entity_id
_entity_poly.type
_entity_poly.pdbx_seq_one_letter_code
_entity_poly.pdbx_strand_id
1 'polypeptide(L)'
;LSLEKVKNAEDLCRFMGEHQVMFMLKLDGLTIKLTYEGGKLVEAATRGDGDVGEIVTHNTRAIGGIPENIQYEDRLVVTGEAFIRPSDFEQLKASLVDRDGKPYKNGRNLAAGSVRLFDAGTCLGRRLMFMPFTVLEGMEELPRKSERLKALRPLGFLPCKYMVTKRPLTQKETED
;
A
#
# COMPACT_ATOMS: atom_id res chain seq x y z
N LEU A 1 -16.98 -1.58 4.05
CA LEU A 1 -16.94 -3.01 4.39
C LEU A 1 -15.79 -3.25 5.36
N SER A 2 -16.08 -3.66 6.58
CA SER A 2 -15.08 -4.10 7.56
C SER A 2 -14.68 -5.53 7.24
N LEU A 3 -13.37 -5.80 7.19
CA LEU A 3 -12.85 -7.16 7.09
C LEU A 3 -13.03 -7.86 8.45
N GLU A 4 -13.24 -9.17 8.42
CA GLU A 4 -13.24 -9.99 9.61
C GLU A 4 -11.89 -9.89 10.33
N LYS A 5 -11.93 -9.79 11.66
CA LYS A 5 -10.75 -9.67 12.50
C LYS A 5 -10.60 -10.94 13.32
N VAL A 6 -9.45 -11.58 13.16
CA VAL A 6 -9.05 -12.76 13.90
C VAL A 6 -8.07 -12.32 14.99
N LYS A 7 -8.21 -12.82 16.22
CA LYS A 7 -7.43 -12.39 17.38
C LYS A 7 -6.54 -13.47 17.99
N ASN A 8 -6.75 -14.71 17.64
CA ASN A 8 -6.02 -15.86 18.16
C ASN A 8 -5.78 -16.91 17.08
N ALA A 9 -4.90 -17.87 17.34
CA ALA A 9 -4.50 -18.91 16.39
C ALA A 9 -5.66 -19.85 16.02
N GLU A 10 -6.55 -20.17 16.96
CA GLU A 10 -7.71 -21.04 16.71
C GLU A 10 -8.67 -20.43 15.70
N ASP A 11 -9.03 -19.14 15.88
CA ASP A 11 -9.88 -18.41 14.94
C ASP A 11 -9.20 -18.25 13.59
N LEU A 12 -7.87 -18.05 13.57
CA LEU A 12 -7.10 -18.00 12.34
C LEU A 12 -7.14 -19.34 11.58
N CYS A 13 -6.93 -20.47 12.27
CA CYS A 13 -7.06 -21.79 11.67
C CYS A 13 -8.46 -22.04 11.11
N ARG A 14 -9.49 -21.67 11.88
CA ARG A 14 -10.89 -21.80 11.43
C ARG A 14 -11.17 -20.96 10.18
N PHE A 15 -10.65 -19.73 10.14
CA PHE A 15 -10.77 -18.85 8.98
C PHE A 15 -10.03 -19.39 7.74
N MET A 16 -8.84 -19.96 7.91
CA MET A 16 -8.05 -20.54 6.83
C MET A 16 -8.66 -21.83 6.27
N GLY A 17 -9.27 -22.66 7.13
CA GLY A 17 -9.80 -23.96 6.76
C GLY A 17 -8.73 -24.83 6.09
N GLU A 18 -9.08 -25.48 4.99
CA GLU A 18 -8.18 -26.33 4.19
C GLU A 18 -7.51 -25.61 3.02
N HIS A 19 -7.53 -24.27 3.02
CA HIS A 19 -6.97 -23.48 1.92
C HIS A 19 -5.50 -23.11 2.15
N GLN A 20 -4.79 -22.94 1.03
CA GLN A 20 -3.54 -22.18 1.03
C GLN A 20 -3.87 -20.71 1.27
N VAL A 21 -3.10 -20.06 2.13
CA VAL A 21 -3.32 -18.65 2.46
C VAL A 21 -2.08 -17.81 2.17
N MET A 22 -2.33 -16.54 1.93
CA MET A 22 -1.29 -15.54 1.76
C MET A 22 -1.34 -14.58 2.94
N PHE A 23 -0.31 -14.61 3.77
CA PHE A 23 -0.09 -13.62 4.82
C PHE A 23 0.62 -12.40 4.22
N MET A 24 0.17 -11.22 4.58
CA MET A 24 0.77 -9.97 4.12
C MET A 24 0.83 -8.98 5.27
N LEU A 25 1.90 -8.18 5.32
CA LEU A 25 1.98 -7.08 6.28
C LEU A 25 0.83 -6.10 6.03
N LYS A 26 0.13 -5.72 7.10
CA LYS A 26 -0.84 -4.64 7.06
C LYS A 26 -0.12 -3.34 7.39
N LEU A 27 0.26 -2.61 6.33
CA LEU A 27 0.86 -1.29 6.49
C LEU A 27 -0.17 -0.30 7.03
N ASP A 28 0.30 0.67 7.79
CA ASP A 28 -0.54 1.72 8.39
C ASP A 28 -0.20 3.08 7.77
N GLY A 29 -1.04 3.51 6.84
CA GLY A 29 -0.84 4.72 6.06
C GLY A 29 -2.13 5.18 5.38
N LEU A 30 -2.02 5.59 4.13
CA LEU A 30 -3.13 5.99 3.27
C LEU A 30 -3.13 5.13 1.99
N THR A 31 -4.25 4.50 1.70
CA THR A 31 -4.41 3.72 0.48
C THR A 31 -4.45 4.63 -0.75
N ILE A 32 -3.61 4.32 -1.73
CA ILE A 32 -3.56 5.00 -3.03
C ILE A 32 -3.77 3.97 -4.15
N LYS A 33 -4.60 4.33 -5.12
CA LYS A 33 -4.77 3.66 -6.39
C LYS A 33 -3.93 4.37 -7.44
N LEU A 34 -3.11 3.63 -8.18
CA LEU A 34 -2.30 4.11 -9.29
C LEU A 34 -2.82 3.51 -10.59
N THR A 35 -3.02 4.34 -11.60
CA THR A 35 -3.44 3.92 -12.94
C THR A 35 -2.34 4.25 -13.94
N TYR A 36 -1.92 3.24 -14.70
CA TYR A 36 -0.95 3.34 -15.79
C TYR A 36 -1.62 3.02 -17.12
N GLU A 37 -1.25 3.74 -18.16
CA GLU A 37 -1.67 3.51 -19.55
C GLU A 37 -0.49 3.74 -20.49
N GLY A 38 -0.23 2.82 -21.41
CA GLY A 38 0.93 2.90 -22.31
C GLY A 38 2.25 3.05 -21.55
N GLY A 39 2.40 2.34 -20.43
CA GLY A 39 3.59 2.39 -19.59
C GLY A 39 3.77 3.66 -18.75
N LYS A 40 2.83 4.62 -18.77
CA LYS A 40 2.95 5.89 -18.04
C LYS A 40 1.92 5.99 -16.92
N LEU A 41 2.33 6.55 -15.79
CA LEU A 41 1.41 6.89 -14.70
C LEU A 41 0.49 8.05 -15.16
N VAL A 42 -0.81 7.78 -15.28
CA VAL A 42 -1.80 8.78 -15.69
C VAL A 42 -2.64 9.30 -14.53
N GLU A 43 -2.83 8.51 -13.48
CA GLU A 43 -3.61 8.91 -12.32
C GLU A 43 -3.10 8.26 -11.03
N ALA A 44 -3.08 9.04 -9.95
CA ALA A 44 -3.02 8.57 -8.58
C ALA A 44 -4.18 9.17 -7.79
N ALA A 45 -4.96 8.31 -7.12
CA ALA A 45 -6.11 8.74 -6.34
C ALA A 45 -6.13 8.05 -4.96
N THR A 46 -6.55 8.77 -3.92
CA THR A 46 -6.81 8.17 -2.61
C THR A 46 -8.07 7.31 -2.66
N ARG A 47 -8.21 6.37 -1.73
CA ARG A 47 -9.43 5.54 -1.67
C ARG A 47 -10.68 6.36 -1.29
N GLY A 48 -10.51 7.49 -0.57
CA GLY A 48 -11.63 8.26 -0.04
C GLY A 48 -12.47 7.46 0.96
N ASP A 49 -13.76 7.72 0.95
CA ASP A 49 -14.79 7.01 1.74
C ASP A 49 -15.35 5.76 1.03
N GLY A 50 -14.87 5.47 -0.16
CA GLY A 50 -15.28 4.35 -0.99
C GLY A 50 -15.84 4.75 -2.35
N ASP A 51 -16.51 5.90 -2.44
CA ASP A 51 -17.14 6.40 -3.66
C ASP A 51 -16.36 7.57 -4.28
N VAL A 52 -15.78 8.44 -3.45
CA VAL A 52 -15.04 9.63 -3.91
C VAL A 52 -13.64 9.64 -3.32
N GLY A 53 -12.62 9.58 -4.16
CA GLY A 53 -11.21 9.73 -3.82
C GLY A 53 -10.66 11.08 -4.31
N GLU A 54 -9.63 11.57 -3.63
CA GLU A 54 -8.90 12.78 -4.05
C GLU A 54 -7.81 12.42 -5.05
N ILE A 55 -7.67 13.18 -6.13
CA ILE A 55 -6.58 13.05 -7.09
C ILE A 55 -5.31 13.63 -6.47
N VAL A 56 -4.27 12.81 -6.41
CA VAL A 56 -2.98 13.14 -5.79
C VAL A 56 -1.80 12.89 -6.75
N THR A 57 -2.06 12.83 -8.04
CA THR A 57 -1.06 12.54 -9.08
C THR A 57 0.14 13.50 -9.00
N HIS A 58 -0.08 14.76 -8.68
CA HIS A 58 0.96 15.79 -8.54
C HIS A 58 1.99 15.47 -7.44
N ASN A 59 1.65 14.65 -6.45
CA ASN A 59 2.54 14.29 -5.35
C ASN A 59 3.28 12.96 -5.56
N THR A 60 2.99 12.21 -6.63
CA THR A 60 3.58 10.87 -6.85
C THR A 60 5.10 10.88 -6.92
N ARG A 61 5.69 11.95 -7.48
CA ARG A 61 7.16 12.14 -7.54
C ARG A 61 7.82 12.31 -6.17
N ALA A 62 7.06 12.76 -5.18
CA ALA A 62 7.52 12.92 -3.81
C ALA A 62 7.34 11.65 -2.96
N ILE A 63 6.73 10.60 -3.51
CA ILE A 63 6.47 9.34 -2.83
C ILE A 63 7.40 8.26 -3.39
N GLY A 64 8.35 7.80 -2.58
CA GLY A 64 9.26 6.74 -2.98
C GLY A 64 8.54 5.42 -3.31
N GLY A 65 9.01 4.72 -4.34
CA GLY A 65 8.45 3.43 -4.76
C GLY A 65 7.27 3.53 -5.73
N ILE A 66 6.99 4.72 -6.28
CA ILE A 66 6.05 4.93 -7.39
C ILE A 66 6.88 5.22 -8.65
N PRO A 67 7.01 4.28 -9.61
CA PRO A 67 7.65 4.56 -10.89
C PRO A 67 6.74 5.44 -11.76
N GLU A 68 7.30 6.45 -12.44
CA GLU A 68 6.57 7.29 -13.39
C GLU A 68 6.31 6.56 -14.71
N ASN A 69 7.25 5.71 -15.10
CA ASN A 69 7.17 4.90 -16.33
C ASN A 69 7.48 3.45 -15.99
N ILE A 70 6.74 2.55 -16.61
CA ILE A 70 6.88 1.09 -16.44
C ILE A 70 6.94 0.42 -17.81
N GLN A 71 7.54 -0.77 -17.88
CA GLN A 71 7.56 -1.61 -19.09
C GLN A 71 6.33 -2.53 -19.12
N TYR A 72 5.15 -1.93 -19.25
CA TYR A 72 3.86 -2.62 -19.38
C TYR A 72 2.92 -1.70 -20.16
N GLU A 73 2.63 -2.06 -21.42
CA GLU A 73 1.92 -1.19 -22.37
C GLU A 73 0.40 -1.16 -22.15
N ASP A 74 -0.19 -2.26 -21.67
CA ASP A 74 -1.61 -2.33 -21.39
C ASP A 74 -1.97 -1.49 -20.14
N ARG A 75 -3.28 -1.35 -19.90
CA ARG A 75 -3.75 -0.67 -18.70
C ARG A 75 -3.41 -1.49 -17.46
N LEU A 76 -2.78 -0.84 -16.48
CA LEU A 76 -2.43 -1.45 -15.19
C LEU A 76 -2.98 -0.58 -14.06
N VAL A 77 -3.78 -1.19 -13.17
CA VAL A 77 -4.29 -0.52 -11.97
C VAL A 77 -3.75 -1.23 -10.72
N VAL A 78 -2.97 -0.50 -9.94
CA VAL A 78 -2.30 -1.01 -8.74
C VAL A 78 -2.79 -0.25 -7.53
N THR A 79 -3.12 -0.97 -6.47
CA THR A 79 -3.45 -0.38 -5.16
C THR A 79 -2.38 -0.74 -4.14
N GLY A 80 -1.99 0.24 -3.36
CA GLY A 80 -0.98 0.10 -2.31
C GLY A 80 -1.19 1.08 -1.18
N GLU A 81 -0.30 1.03 -0.21
CA GLU A 81 -0.31 1.92 0.94
C GLU A 81 0.85 2.92 0.84
N ALA A 82 0.52 4.21 0.90
CA ALA A 82 1.49 5.26 1.15
C ALA A 82 1.66 5.43 2.65
N PHE A 83 2.88 5.26 3.14
CA PHE A 83 3.19 5.25 4.57
C PHE A 83 4.52 5.95 4.86
N ILE A 84 4.78 6.21 6.12
CA ILE A 84 6.06 6.70 6.64
C ILE A 84 6.64 5.63 7.55
N ARG A 85 7.92 5.34 7.41
CA ARG A 85 8.59 4.37 8.28
C ARG A 85 8.56 4.86 9.73
N PRO A 86 8.41 3.99 10.73
CA PRO A 86 8.42 4.39 12.14
C PRO A 86 9.65 5.24 12.53
N SER A 87 10.84 4.86 12.04
CA SER A 87 12.08 5.62 12.27
C SER A 87 12.05 7.03 11.68
N ASP A 88 11.45 7.20 10.49
CA ASP A 88 11.32 8.51 9.85
C ASP A 88 10.26 9.36 10.56
N PHE A 89 9.16 8.74 11.00
CA PHE A 89 8.14 9.43 11.80
C PHE A 89 8.72 9.99 13.10
N GLU A 90 9.51 9.20 13.84
CA GLU A 90 10.16 9.66 15.09
C GLU A 90 11.06 10.87 14.87
N GLN A 91 11.76 10.95 13.73
CA GLN A 91 12.61 12.10 13.38
C GLN A 91 11.79 13.32 12.98
N LEU A 92 10.68 13.12 12.30
CA LEU A 92 9.87 14.20 11.70
C LEU A 92 8.84 14.79 12.68
N LYS A 93 8.31 13.99 13.60
CA LYS A 93 7.18 14.37 14.47
C LYS A 93 7.42 15.64 15.30
N ALA A 94 8.67 15.92 15.66
CA ALA A 94 9.02 17.09 16.48
C ALA A 94 8.99 18.42 15.71
N SER A 95 9.15 18.37 14.37
CA SER A 95 9.27 19.55 13.51
C SER A 95 8.03 19.78 12.65
N LEU A 96 7.04 18.88 12.69
CA LEU A 96 5.89 18.92 11.82
C LEU A 96 4.59 19.04 12.59
N VAL A 97 3.72 19.93 12.10
CA VAL A 97 2.37 20.11 12.60
C VAL A 97 1.34 19.87 11.49
N ASP A 98 0.14 19.50 11.87
CA ASP A 98 -1.01 19.40 10.99
C ASP A 98 -1.58 20.78 10.60
N ARG A 99 -2.71 20.80 9.88
CA ARG A 99 -3.36 22.04 9.43
C ARG A 99 -3.84 22.93 10.58
N ASP A 100 -4.09 22.35 11.74
CA ASP A 100 -4.54 23.03 12.95
C ASP A 100 -3.37 23.46 13.85
N GLY A 101 -2.12 23.30 13.41
CA GLY A 101 -0.92 23.61 14.19
C GLY A 101 -0.60 22.59 15.28
N LYS A 102 -1.21 21.40 15.26
CA LYS A 102 -1.00 20.35 16.26
C LYS A 102 0.03 19.32 15.78
N PRO A 103 0.86 18.76 16.67
CA PRO A 103 1.75 17.66 16.32
C PRO A 103 0.99 16.44 15.78
N TYR A 104 1.53 15.79 14.76
CA TYR A 104 0.95 14.54 14.25
C TYR A 104 1.02 13.43 15.30
N LYS A 105 -0.11 12.76 15.52
CA LYS A 105 -0.24 11.70 16.55
C LYS A 105 0.46 10.40 16.17
N ASN A 106 0.53 10.08 14.88
CA ASN A 106 1.11 8.84 14.35
C ASN A 106 1.51 8.99 12.87
N GLY A 107 2.28 8.01 12.36
CA GLY A 107 2.76 7.99 10.99
C GLY A 107 1.63 7.96 9.95
N ARG A 108 0.50 7.31 10.25
CA ARG A 108 -0.67 7.29 9.37
C ARG A 108 -1.25 8.69 9.14
N ASN A 109 -1.43 9.45 10.21
CA ASN A 109 -1.98 10.82 10.10
C ASN A 109 -1.01 11.73 9.35
N LEU A 110 0.30 11.58 9.60
CA LEU A 110 1.33 12.31 8.84
C LEU A 110 1.33 11.90 7.36
N ALA A 111 1.24 10.61 7.04
CA ALA A 111 1.15 10.14 5.66
C ALA A 111 -0.09 10.68 4.95
N ALA A 112 -1.27 10.56 5.56
CA ALA A 112 -2.54 11.05 5.01
C ALA A 112 -2.53 12.56 4.77
N GLY A 113 -2.00 13.35 5.71
CA GLY A 113 -1.84 14.79 5.55
C GLY A 113 -0.83 15.16 4.47
N SER A 114 0.25 14.38 4.34
CA SER A 114 1.33 14.66 3.39
C SER A 114 0.95 14.35 1.94
N VAL A 115 0.25 13.23 1.70
CA VAL A 115 -0.23 12.85 0.35
C VAL A 115 -1.17 13.91 -0.24
N ARG A 116 -1.91 14.63 0.61
CA ARG A 116 -2.89 15.66 0.25
C ARG A 116 -2.32 17.08 0.17
N LEU A 117 -1.02 17.26 0.33
CA LEU A 117 -0.39 18.57 0.18
C LEU A 117 -0.49 19.05 -1.28
N PHE A 118 -0.75 20.35 -1.45
CA PHE A 118 -0.76 20.95 -2.80
C PHE A 118 0.66 21.11 -3.38
N ASP A 119 1.65 21.27 -2.51
CA ASP A 119 3.04 21.45 -2.90
C ASP A 119 3.84 20.15 -2.77
N ALA A 120 4.27 19.62 -3.92
CA ALA A 120 5.07 18.40 -3.99
C ALA A 120 6.45 18.53 -3.33
N GLY A 121 7.04 19.74 -3.33
CA GLY A 121 8.32 20.00 -2.66
C GLY A 121 8.20 19.81 -1.15
N THR A 122 7.14 20.31 -0.54
CA THR A 122 6.83 20.06 0.87
C THR A 122 6.56 18.58 1.14
N CYS A 123 5.87 17.89 0.22
CA CYS A 123 5.60 16.46 0.32
C CYS A 123 6.91 15.64 0.32
N LEU A 124 7.88 16.00 -0.50
CA LEU A 124 9.18 15.31 -0.61
C LEU A 124 9.91 15.22 0.75
N GLY A 125 9.89 16.29 1.54
CA GLY A 125 10.49 16.32 2.88
C GLY A 125 9.84 15.36 3.89
N ARG A 126 8.66 14.80 3.59
CA ARG A 126 7.92 13.90 4.48
C ARG A 126 8.35 12.42 4.39
N ARG A 127 9.24 12.06 3.48
CA ARG A 127 9.81 10.71 3.30
C ARG A 127 8.75 9.61 3.13
N LEU A 128 7.70 9.90 2.38
CA LEU A 128 6.66 8.93 2.05
C LEU A 128 7.22 7.78 1.22
N MET A 129 6.72 6.58 1.49
CA MET A 129 6.98 5.36 0.73
C MET A 129 5.66 4.74 0.30
N PHE A 130 5.63 4.15 -0.89
CA PHE A 130 4.50 3.40 -1.40
C PHE A 130 4.87 1.93 -1.56
N MET A 131 4.01 1.03 -1.07
CA MET A 131 4.12 -0.41 -1.31
C MET A 131 2.81 -0.95 -1.84
N PRO A 132 2.79 -1.49 -3.08
CA PRO A 132 1.60 -2.13 -3.62
C PRO A 132 1.27 -3.41 -2.85
N PHE A 133 -0.03 -3.63 -2.64
CA PHE A 133 -0.54 -4.85 -2.02
C PHE A 133 -1.58 -5.58 -2.89
N THR A 134 -2.03 -4.99 -4.01
CA THR A 134 -2.88 -5.68 -4.98
C THR A 134 -2.81 -5.04 -6.37
N VAL A 135 -3.00 -5.84 -7.39
CA VAL A 135 -3.28 -5.43 -8.77
C VAL A 135 -4.78 -5.59 -8.97
N LEU A 136 -5.47 -4.50 -9.34
CA LEU A 136 -6.92 -4.49 -9.57
C LEU A 136 -7.27 -4.79 -11.03
N GLU A 137 -6.44 -4.31 -11.96
CA GLU A 137 -6.63 -4.46 -13.41
C GLU A 137 -5.27 -4.66 -14.07
N GLY A 138 -5.21 -5.49 -15.09
CA GLY A 138 -3.99 -5.92 -15.77
C GLY A 138 -3.42 -7.22 -15.18
N MET A 139 -2.55 -7.88 -15.97
CA MET A 139 -1.92 -9.15 -15.62
C MET A 139 -2.95 -10.29 -15.39
N GLU A 140 -4.01 -10.31 -16.19
CA GLU A 140 -5.11 -11.29 -16.07
C GLU A 140 -4.61 -12.73 -16.32
N GLU A 141 -3.53 -12.90 -17.07
CA GLU A 141 -2.84 -14.18 -17.31
C GLU A 141 -2.23 -14.78 -16.03
N LEU A 142 -2.04 -13.97 -14.99
CA LEU A 142 -1.53 -14.40 -13.69
C LEU A 142 -2.70 -14.58 -12.70
N PRO A 143 -3.15 -15.82 -12.46
CA PRO A 143 -4.37 -16.07 -11.68
C PRO A 143 -4.21 -15.79 -10.18
N ARG A 144 -2.96 -15.84 -9.66
CA ARG A 144 -2.71 -15.69 -8.23
C ARG A 144 -2.24 -14.28 -7.88
N LYS A 145 -2.77 -13.74 -6.79
CA LYS A 145 -2.33 -12.44 -6.24
C LYS A 145 -0.82 -12.37 -6.01
N SER A 146 -0.21 -13.44 -5.52
CA SER A 146 1.23 -13.52 -5.29
C SER A 146 2.06 -13.42 -6.57
N GLU A 147 1.56 -13.99 -7.68
CA GLU A 147 2.20 -13.92 -8.99
C GLU A 147 2.14 -12.50 -9.55
N ARG A 148 0.98 -11.84 -9.49
CA ARG A 148 0.81 -10.44 -9.89
C ARG A 148 1.71 -9.50 -9.08
N LEU A 149 1.78 -9.67 -7.76
CA LEU A 149 2.68 -8.87 -6.92
C LEU A 149 4.16 -9.13 -7.24
N LYS A 150 4.54 -10.37 -7.56
CA LYS A 150 5.90 -10.68 -8.01
C LYS A 150 6.22 -10.01 -9.34
N ALA A 151 5.27 -9.98 -10.28
CA ALA A 151 5.41 -9.36 -11.59
C ALA A 151 5.54 -7.82 -11.53
N LEU A 152 5.13 -7.17 -10.44
CA LEU A 152 5.36 -5.74 -10.24
C LEU A 152 6.83 -5.37 -9.98
N ARG A 153 7.67 -6.31 -9.52
CA ARG A 153 9.08 -6.02 -9.17
C ARG A 153 9.92 -5.55 -10.35
N PRO A 154 9.95 -6.25 -11.51
CA PRO A 154 10.69 -5.78 -12.68
C PRO A 154 10.15 -4.46 -13.25
N LEU A 155 8.92 -4.08 -12.92
CA LEU A 155 8.35 -2.78 -13.29
C LEU A 155 8.78 -1.62 -12.36
N GLY A 156 9.64 -1.90 -11.38
CA GLY A 156 10.17 -0.88 -10.47
C GLY A 156 9.42 -0.71 -9.16
N PHE A 157 8.39 -1.51 -8.90
CA PHE A 157 7.68 -1.47 -7.63
C PHE A 157 8.37 -2.30 -6.54
N LEU A 158 8.15 -1.92 -5.29
CA LEU A 158 8.48 -2.72 -4.12
C LEU A 158 7.19 -3.21 -3.45
N PRO A 159 6.66 -4.39 -3.82
CA PRO A 159 5.44 -4.91 -3.24
C PRO A 159 5.56 -5.16 -1.74
N CYS A 160 4.43 -5.01 -1.03
CA CYS A 160 4.33 -5.35 0.37
C CYS A 160 4.84 -6.78 0.61
N LYS A 161 5.58 -6.99 1.71
CA LYS A 161 6.09 -8.32 2.06
C LYS A 161 4.93 -9.27 2.33
N TYR A 162 5.04 -10.47 1.79
CA TYR A 162 4.05 -11.53 1.96
C TYR A 162 4.71 -12.91 2.05
N MET A 163 3.98 -13.85 2.60
CA MET A 163 4.29 -15.27 2.64
C MET A 163 3.08 -16.07 2.15
N VAL A 164 3.30 -17.07 1.33
CA VAL A 164 2.25 -17.98 0.87
C VAL A 164 2.52 -19.35 1.48
N THR A 165 1.50 -19.94 2.11
CA THR A 165 1.63 -21.29 2.67
C THR A 165 1.66 -22.31 1.54
N LYS A 166 2.46 -23.37 1.70
CA LYS A 166 2.51 -24.49 0.73
C LYS A 166 1.33 -25.44 0.88
N ARG A 167 0.73 -25.49 2.05
CA ARG A 167 -0.41 -26.32 2.46
C ARG A 167 -1.21 -25.57 3.54
N PRO A 168 -2.40 -26.03 3.91
CA PRO A 168 -3.09 -25.55 5.11
C PRO A 168 -2.17 -25.65 6.33
N LEU A 169 -2.23 -24.67 7.22
CA LEU A 169 -1.47 -24.66 8.48
C LEU A 169 -2.26 -25.36 9.57
N THR A 170 -1.57 -26.07 10.44
CA THR A 170 -2.11 -26.59 11.68
C THR A 170 -2.19 -25.47 12.73
N GLN A 171 -3.01 -25.66 13.80
CA GLN A 171 -3.09 -24.71 14.89
C GLN A 171 -1.72 -24.40 15.50
N LYS A 172 -0.90 -25.38 15.73
CA LYS A 172 0.47 -25.21 16.27
C LYS A 172 1.34 -24.30 15.41
N GLU A 173 1.27 -24.48 14.07
CA GLU A 173 2.06 -23.67 13.11
C GLU A 173 1.53 -22.23 12.96
N THR A 174 0.35 -21.91 13.47
CA THR A 174 -0.18 -20.54 13.52
C THR A 174 0.16 -19.82 14.80
N GLU A 175 0.60 -20.54 15.84
CA GLU A 175 1.06 -19.98 17.12
C GLU A 175 2.53 -19.53 17.09
N ASP A 176 3.35 -20.16 16.21
CA ASP A 176 4.77 -19.80 15.95
C ASP A 176 4.87 -18.63 14.95
#